data_ab0090a2ad97ab35fc7e6c8fdd50fafe
#
_entry.id   ab0090a2ad97ab35fc7e6c8fdd50fafe
#
_cell.length_a   1.000
_cell.length_b   1.000
_cell.length_c   1.000
_cell.angle_alpha   90.00
_cell.angle_beta   90.00
_cell.angle_gamma   90.00
#
_symmetry.space_group_name_H-M   'P 1'
#
loop_
_entity.id
_entity.type
_entity.pdbx_description
1 polymer ?
#
loop_
_entity_poly.entity_id
_entity_poly.type
_entity_poly.pdbx_seq_one_letter_code
_entity_poly.pdbx_strand_id
1 'polypeptide(L)'
;MAAKKKTQKRGRTVLKPKGKAGAAAIESLRGQIDRVDRDLHDLLNERARLARQVGISKGQQGRLVDFYRPERESQVLRLALERNAAARGKGALRDEEIVRLFREIMSACLAQEEPLKIGFLGPEGTFSQSAVYKHFGHSARALSLASIDEVFHEVEAGHADFGVVPIENSTEGSVNHTLDRFLTSPLQICGEVELRIRQNLMGRMKSLREIKRVCSHPQSLAQCRQWLKEHLPDVELIAESSNAEAARRARDEKGTAAIAGETAAEVYDLSILSADIEDRPDNTTRFLVIGRRT
;
A
#
# COMPACT_ATOMS: atom_id res chain seq x y z
N MET A 1 39.95 -35.96 -10.21
CA MET A 1 39.22 -35.36 -11.38
C MET A 1 38.13 -34.47 -10.85
N ALA A 2 38.32 -33.14 -10.85
CA ALA A 2 37.38 -32.16 -10.30
C ALA A 2 36.69 -31.43 -11.45
N ALA A 3 35.37 -31.56 -11.55
CA ALA A 3 34.56 -30.92 -12.56
C ALA A 3 34.19 -29.50 -12.10
N LYS A 4 34.71 -28.48 -12.79
CA LYS A 4 34.33 -27.05 -12.61
C LYS A 4 32.97 -26.79 -13.23
N LYS A 5 31.95 -26.51 -12.44
CA LYS A 5 30.66 -25.93 -12.89
C LYS A 5 30.85 -24.44 -13.24
N LYS A 6 30.72 -24.10 -14.51
CA LYS A 6 30.65 -22.73 -15.00
C LYS A 6 29.26 -22.16 -14.73
N THR A 7 29.18 -21.16 -13.87
CA THR A 7 27.96 -20.34 -13.64
C THR A 7 27.82 -19.33 -14.77
N GLN A 8 26.82 -19.50 -15.60
CA GLN A 8 26.49 -18.60 -16.72
C GLN A 8 25.70 -17.40 -16.19
N LYS A 9 26.35 -16.24 -16.07
CA LYS A 9 25.67 -14.96 -15.83
C LYS A 9 24.86 -14.59 -17.08
N ARG A 10 23.53 -14.63 -17.01
CA ARG A 10 22.66 -14.04 -18.03
C ARG A 10 22.71 -12.52 -17.90
N GLY A 11 23.57 -11.90 -18.70
CA GLY A 11 23.59 -10.46 -18.88
C GLY A 11 22.33 -10.00 -19.62
N ARG A 12 21.61 -9.07 -19.03
CA ARG A 12 20.50 -8.35 -19.66
C ARG A 12 21.10 -7.43 -20.72
N THR A 13 21.09 -7.85 -21.99
CA THR A 13 21.58 -7.06 -23.12
C THR A 13 20.59 -5.93 -23.38
N VAL A 14 20.93 -4.72 -22.95
CA VAL A 14 20.24 -3.50 -23.36
C VAL A 14 20.66 -3.24 -24.82
N LEU A 15 19.78 -3.55 -25.76
CA LEU A 15 19.94 -3.25 -27.16
C LEU A 15 19.95 -1.72 -27.34
N LYS A 16 21.14 -1.14 -27.58
CA LYS A 16 21.25 0.24 -28.03
C LYS A 16 20.76 0.33 -29.50
N PRO A 17 19.81 1.21 -29.83
CA PRO A 17 19.37 1.38 -31.22
C PRO A 17 20.52 1.90 -32.06
N LYS A 18 20.93 1.15 -33.07
CA LYS A 18 21.94 1.54 -34.06
C LYS A 18 21.27 2.33 -35.20
N GLY A 19 21.56 3.64 -35.30
CA GLY A 19 21.31 4.44 -36.49
C GLY A 19 20.14 5.42 -36.43
N LYS A 20 20.09 6.40 -37.34
CA LYS A 20 19.05 7.43 -37.52
C LYS A 20 17.62 6.84 -37.64
N ALA A 21 17.47 5.69 -38.25
CA ALA A 21 16.18 4.99 -38.38
C ALA A 21 15.61 4.54 -37.02
N GLY A 22 16.45 4.11 -36.09
CA GLY A 22 16.01 3.75 -34.73
C GLY A 22 15.57 4.95 -33.91
N ALA A 23 16.20 6.11 -34.08
CA ALA A 23 15.80 7.34 -33.40
C ALA A 23 14.43 7.85 -33.91
N ALA A 24 14.18 7.81 -35.21
CA ALA A 24 12.90 8.18 -35.82
C ALA A 24 11.76 7.24 -35.39
N ALA A 25 12.02 5.94 -35.24
CA ALA A 25 11.03 4.98 -34.74
C ALA A 25 10.68 5.24 -33.26
N ILE A 26 11.66 5.56 -32.40
CA ILE A 26 11.45 5.93 -31.02
C ILE A 26 10.61 7.20 -30.92
N GLU A 27 10.90 8.22 -31.71
CA GLU A 27 10.15 9.47 -31.71
C GLU A 27 8.70 9.27 -32.18
N SER A 28 8.47 8.43 -33.18
CA SER A 28 7.12 8.04 -33.59
C SER A 28 6.35 7.34 -32.49
N LEU A 29 6.99 6.42 -31.71
CA LEU A 29 6.37 5.74 -30.57
C LEU A 29 6.05 6.71 -29.41
N ARG A 30 6.95 7.64 -29.12
CA ARG A 30 6.70 8.70 -28.14
C ARG A 30 5.49 9.54 -28.51
N GLY A 31 5.38 9.97 -29.78
CA GLY A 31 4.23 10.71 -30.25
C GLY A 31 2.91 9.92 -30.23
N GLN A 32 2.97 8.58 -30.27
CA GLN A 32 1.80 7.74 -30.03
C GLN A 32 1.46 7.66 -28.54
N ILE A 33 2.44 7.55 -27.65
CA ILE A 33 2.27 7.60 -26.19
C ILE A 33 1.66 8.95 -25.80
N ASP A 34 2.20 10.06 -26.29
CA ASP A 34 1.68 11.40 -25.99
C ASP A 34 0.21 11.60 -26.40
N ARG A 35 -0.25 10.89 -27.43
CA ARG A 35 -1.69 10.90 -27.79
C ARG A 35 -2.51 10.12 -26.78
N VAL A 36 -2.06 8.92 -26.41
CA VAL A 36 -2.73 8.08 -25.41
C VAL A 36 -2.80 8.80 -24.07
N ASP A 37 -1.72 9.51 -23.68
CA ASP A 37 -1.70 10.28 -22.42
C ASP A 37 -2.73 11.42 -22.41
N ARG A 38 -2.91 12.12 -23.54
CA ARG A 38 -3.98 13.12 -23.67
C ARG A 38 -5.37 12.50 -23.55
N ASP A 39 -5.62 11.39 -24.25
CA ASP A 39 -6.91 10.70 -24.19
C ASP A 39 -7.19 10.19 -22.78
N LEU A 40 -6.18 9.66 -22.08
CA LEU A 40 -6.27 9.25 -20.66
C LEU A 40 -6.61 10.42 -19.76
N HIS A 41 -5.94 11.57 -19.93
CA HIS A 41 -6.22 12.79 -19.14
C HIS A 41 -7.68 13.23 -19.32
N ASP A 42 -8.17 13.27 -20.55
CA ASP A 42 -9.54 13.69 -20.85
C ASP A 42 -10.58 12.71 -20.27
N LEU A 43 -10.34 11.39 -20.39
CA LEU A 43 -11.20 10.36 -19.83
C LEU A 43 -11.22 10.37 -18.30
N LEU A 44 -10.09 10.62 -17.64
CA LEU A 44 -10.03 10.75 -16.18
C LEU A 44 -10.85 11.95 -15.68
N ASN A 45 -10.73 13.10 -16.33
CA ASN A 45 -11.52 14.28 -16.00
C ASN A 45 -13.02 14.08 -16.27
N GLU A 46 -13.36 13.44 -17.38
CA GLU A 46 -14.75 13.10 -17.70
C GLU A 46 -15.36 12.16 -16.62
N ARG A 47 -14.59 11.13 -16.21
CA ARG A 47 -15.01 10.22 -15.16
C ARG A 47 -15.22 10.94 -13.82
N ALA A 48 -14.31 11.86 -13.45
CA ALA A 48 -14.42 12.65 -12.22
C ALA A 48 -15.68 13.56 -12.27
N ARG A 49 -15.93 14.23 -13.41
CA ARG A 49 -17.12 15.03 -13.64
C ARG A 49 -18.42 14.22 -13.49
N LEU A 50 -18.45 13.01 -14.08
CA LEU A 50 -19.62 12.13 -13.97
C LEU A 50 -19.82 11.61 -12.54
N ALA A 51 -18.76 11.28 -11.82
CA ALA A 51 -18.83 10.88 -10.42
C ALA A 51 -19.46 11.99 -9.57
N ARG A 52 -18.99 13.22 -9.72
CA ARG A 52 -19.54 14.38 -9.03
C ARG A 52 -21.04 14.60 -9.33
N GLN A 53 -21.48 14.42 -10.59
CA GLN A 53 -22.90 14.51 -10.93
C GLN A 53 -23.75 13.44 -10.23
N VAL A 54 -23.23 12.21 -10.10
CA VAL A 54 -23.90 11.14 -9.35
C VAL A 54 -24.05 11.54 -7.87
N GLY A 55 -23.02 12.12 -7.25
CA GLY A 55 -23.07 12.61 -5.87
C GLY A 55 -24.14 13.68 -5.67
N ILE A 56 -24.15 14.70 -6.52
CA ILE A 56 -25.16 15.78 -6.48
C ILE A 56 -26.59 15.19 -6.62
N SER A 57 -26.79 14.26 -7.56
CA SER A 57 -28.10 13.65 -7.77
C SER A 57 -28.59 12.83 -6.57
N LYS A 58 -27.68 12.17 -5.84
CA LYS A 58 -28.01 11.45 -4.60
C LYS A 58 -28.34 12.40 -3.46
N GLY A 59 -27.56 13.50 -3.26
CA GLY A 59 -27.79 14.50 -2.23
C GLY A 59 -29.17 15.16 -2.34
N GLN A 60 -29.67 15.39 -3.56
CA GLN A 60 -31.01 15.95 -3.81
C GLN A 60 -32.16 15.02 -3.40
N GLN A 61 -31.92 13.72 -3.21
CA GLN A 61 -32.94 12.75 -2.80
C GLN A 61 -33.09 12.64 -1.26
N GLY A 62 -32.42 13.49 -0.47
CA GLY A 62 -32.57 13.57 0.99
C GLY A 62 -32.06 12.32 1.75
N ARG A 63 -31.35 11.41 1.09
CA ARG A 63 -30.73 10.27 1.73
C ARG A 63 -29.37 10.69 2.28
N LEU A 64 -29.04 10.26 3.50
CA LEU A 64 -27.65 10.27 4.00
C LEU A 64 -26.79 9.62 2.90
N VAL A 65 -25.90 10.40 2.32
CA VAL A 65 -25.29 10.05 1.04
C VAL A 65 -24.26 8.98 1.30
N ASP A 66 -24.62 7.78 0.94
CA ASP A 66 -23.68 6.66 0.85
C ASP A 66 -22.86 6.83 -0.43
N PHE A 67 -21.80 7.64 -0.34
CA PHE A 67 -20.94 7.96 -1.49
C PHE A 67 -20.12 6.74 -1.92
N TYR A 68 -19.74 5.89 -0.98
CA TYR A 68 -18.96 4.68 -1.22
C TYR A 68 -19.85 3.44 -1.15
N ARG A 69 -19.83 2.64 -2.21
CA ARG A 69 -20.54 1.36 -2.31
C ARG A 69 -19.57 0.24 -2.66
N PRO A 70 -19.20 -0.61 -1.69
CA PRO A 70 -18.28 -1.73 -1.90
C PRO A 70 -18.70 -2.63 -3.07
N GLU A 71 -20.02 -2.87 -3.25
CA GLU A 71 -20.55 -3.70 -4.33
C GLU A 71 -20.26 -3.08 -5.70
N ARG A 72 -20.40 -1.75 -5.82
CA ARG A 72 -20.13 -1.03 -7.07
C ARG A 72 -18.66 -1.02 -7.39
N GLU A 73 -17.80 -0.83 -6.39
CA GLU A 73 -16.35 -0.95 -6.56
C GLU A 73 -15.97 -2.34 -7.06
N SER A 74 -16.45 -3.38 -6.37
CA SER A 74 -16.20 -4.79 -6.77
C SER A 74 -16.65 -5.08 -8.20
N GLN A 75 -17.78 -4.52 -8.62
CA GLN A 75 -18.29 -4.66 -10.00
C GLN A 75 -17.35 -3.99 -11.01
N VAL A 76 -16.88 -2.76 -10.72
CA VAL A 76 -15.96 -2.01 -11.59
C VAL A 76 -14.64 -2.76 -11.74
N LEU A 77 -14.07 -3.25 -10.63
CA LEU A 77 -12.81 -4.00 -10.65
C LEU A 77 -12.95 -5.32 -11.43
N ARG A 78 -14.06 -6.05 -11.25
CA ARG A 78 -14.32 -7.28 -12.01
C ARG A 78 -14.35 -7.02 -13.50
N LEU A 79 -15.11 -6.00 -13.94
CA LEU A 79 -15.19 -5.63 -15.36
C LEU A 79 -13.83 -5.19 -15.91
N ALA A 80 -12.99 -4.50 -15.12
CA ALA A 80 -11.65 -4.12 -15.53
C ALA A 80 -10.75 -5.35 -15.74
N LEU A 81 -10.84 -6.34 -14.84
CA LEU A 81 -10.09 -7.60 -14.95
C LEU A 81 -10.55 -8.44 -16.15
N GLU A 82 -11.86 -8.54 -16.40
CA GLU A 82 -12.41 -9.23 -17.58
C GLU A 82 -11.87 -8.62 -18.89
N ARG A 83 -11.86 -7.29 -18.98
CA ARG A 83 -11.28 -6.57 -20.13
C ARG A 83 -9.77 -6.78 -20.25
N ASN A 84 -9.05 -6.79 -19.14
CA ASN A 84 -7.61 -7.06 -19.12
C ASN A 84 -7.31 -8.48 -19.60
N ALA A 85 -8.10 -9.47 -19.17
CA ALA A 85 -7.97 -10.85 -19.62
C ALA A 85 -8.19 -10.99 -21.14
N ALA A 86 -9.14 -10.25 -21.73
CA ALA A 86 -9.35 -10.21 -23.17
C ALA A 86 -8.19 -9.55 -23.95
N ALA A 87 -7.42 -8.68 -23.30
CA ALA A 87 -6.23 -8.00 -23.86
C ALA A 87 -4.93 -8.77 -23.65
N ARG A 88 -4.92 -9.92 -22.96
CA ARG A 88 -3.72 -10.72 -22.70
C ARG A 88 -3.00 -11.06 -24.01
N GLY A 89 -1.66 -10.97 -23.96
CA GLY A 89 -0.79 -11.15 -25.13
C GLY A 89 -0.62 -9.93 -26.02
N LYS A 90 -1.29 -8.79 -25.71
CA LYS A 90 -1.19 -7.52 -26.46
C LYS A 90 -0.50 -6.41 -25.64
N GLY A 91 0.42 -6.76 -24.73
CA GLY A 91 1.08 -5.81 -23.84
C GLY A 91 0.25 -5.40 -22.62
N ALA A 92 -0.77 -6.17 -22.27
CA ALA A 92 -1.62 -5.90 -21.13
C ALA A 92 -0.81 -5.85 -19.81
N LEU A 93 -1.21 -4.94 -18.93
CA LEU A 93 -0.70 -4.85 -17.57
C LEU A 93 -1.08 -6.10 -16.78
N ARG A 94 -0.35 -6.39 -15.68
CA ARG A 94 -0.74 -7.45 -14.76
C ARG A 94 -2.05 -7.10 -14.05
N ASP A 95 -2.80 -8.11 -13.66
CA ASP A 95 -4.11 -7.93 -13.03
C ASP A 95 -4.03 -7.08 -11.74
N GLU A 96 -2.95 -7.26 -10.94
CA GLU A 96 -2.72 -6.47 -9.73
C GLU A 96 -2.50 -4.98 -10.03
N GLU A 97 -1.83 -4.67 -11.14
CA GLU A 97 -1.60 -3.28 -11.58
C GLU A 97 -2.91 -2.62 -12.05
N ILE A 98 -3.75 -3.37 -12.77
CA ILE A 98 -5.08 -2.88 -13.16
C ILE A 98 -5.94 -2.58 -11.94
N VAL A 99 -6.00 -3.49 -10.96
CA VAL A 99 -6.77 -3.28 -9.72
C VAL A 99 -6.27 -2.04 -8.99
N ARG A 100 -4.95 -1.89 -8.82
CA ARG A 100 -4.36 -0.74 -8.15
C ARG A 100 -4.72 0.57 -8.84
N LEU A 101 -4.51 0.66 -10.16
CA LEU A 101 -4.80 1.86 -10.94
C LEU A 101 -6.29 2.24 -10.87
N PHE A 102 -7.20 1.27 -11.02
CA PHE A 102 -8.63 1.55 -10.94
C PHE A 102 -9.07 2.01 -9.55
N ARG A 103 -8.47 1.47 -8.48
CA ARG A 103 -8.72 1.96 -7.11
C ARG A 103 -8.29 3.39 -6.93
N GLU A 104 -7.06 3.76 -7.36
CA GLU A 104 -6.60 5.15 -7.30
C GLU A 104 -7.51 6.10 -8.09
N ILE A 105 -7.93 5.71 -9.29
CA ILE A 105 -8.87 6.50 -10.08
C ILE A 105 -10.23 6.66 -9.37
N MET A 106 -10.75 5.59 -8.78
CA MET A 106 -12.02 5.65 -8.03
C MET A 106 -11.88 6.51 -6.79
N SER A 107 -10.80 6.33 -6.03
CA SER A 107 -10.48 7.12 -4.84
C SER A 107 -10.38 8.61 -5.14
N ALA A 108 -9.61 8.97 -6.17
CA ALA A 108 -9.45 10.35 -6.61
C ALA A 108 -10.77 11.00 -7.07
N CYS A 109 -11.62 10.24 -7.77
CA CYS A 109 -12.93 10.75 -8.21
C CYS A 109 -13.88 10.94 -7.03
N LEU A 110 -13.87 10.02 -6.05
CA LEU A 110 -14.72 10.10 -4.87
C LEU A 110 -14.32 11.28 -3.97
N ALA A 111 -13.01 11.50 -3.81
CA ALA A 111 -12.47 12.60 -3.02
C ALA A 111 -12.78 14.01 -3.57
N GLN A 112 -13.30 14.12 -4.81
CA GLN A 112 -13.79 15.40 -5.35
C GLN A 112 -15.06 15.89 -4.63
N GLU A 113 -15.76 15.02 -3.93
CA GLU A 113 -16.97 15.34 -3.17
C GLU A 113 -16.63 15.49 -1.69
N GLU A 114 -16.34 14.36 -1.04
CA GLU A 114 -15.82 14.30 0.33
C GLU A 114 -14.89 13.10 0.45
N PRO A 115 -13.60 13.29 0.87
CA PRO A 115 -12.69 12.18 1.10
C PRO A 115 -13.22 11.27 2.21
N LEU A 116 -13.29 9.96 1.94
CA LEU A 116 -13.64 8.97 2.96
C LEU A 116 -12.69 9.06 4.15
N LYS A 117 -13.25 9.06 5.36
CA LYS A 117 -12.51 9.04 6.63
C LYS A 117 -12.38 7.60 7.09
N ILE A 118 -11.17 7.07 7.13
CA ILE A 118 -10.90 5.68 7.45
C ILE A 118 -10.08 5.58 8.74
N GLY A 119 -10.71 5.09 9.81
CA GLY A 119 -10.01 4.81 11.07
C GLY A 119 -9.10 3.60 10.95
N PHE A 120 -7.90 3.68 11.52
CA PHE A 120 -6.97 2.54 11.55
C PHE A 120 -6.15 2.54 12.85
N LEU A 121 -5.64 1.36 13.24
CA LEU A 121 -4.73 1.23 14.36
C LEU A 121 -3.39 1.89 14.03
N GLY A 122 -3.15 3.07 14.65
CA GLY A 122 -1.95 3.87 14.48
C GLY A 122 -0.69 3.28 15.10
N PRO A 123 0.37 4.05 15.09
CA PRO A 123 0.53 5.39 14.51
C PRO A 123 0.58 5.40 12.97
N GLU A 124 0.74 6.59 12.37
CA GLU A 124 0.97 6.73 10.92
C GLU A 124 2.27 6.01 10.50
N GLY A 125 2.32 5.47 9.28
CA GLY A 125 3.45 4.68 8.78
C GLY A 125 3.38 3.19 9.13
N THR A 126 2.30 2.72 9.78
CA THR A 126 2.09 1.29 10.10
C THR A 126 1.55 0.49 8.90
N PHE A 127 1.65 -0.83 8.98
CA PHE A 127 1.01 -1.73 8.01
C PHE A 127 -0.52 -1.59 7.98
N SER A 128 -1.14 -1.16 9.08
CA SER A 128 -2.57 -0.85 9.11
C SER A 128 -2.91 0.33 8.18
N GLN A 129 -2.07 1.37 8.14
CA GLN A 129 -2.23 2.46 7.18
C GLN A 129 -1.98 1.99 5.74
N SER A 130 -0.99 1.13 5.52
CA SER A 130 -0.77 0.52 4.20
C SER A 130 -2.00 -0.27 3.72
N ALA A 131 -2.70 -0.97 4.63
CA ALA A 131 -3.94 -1.67 4.33
C ALA A 131 -5.08 -0.71 3.96
N VAL A 132 -5.18 0.46 4.63
CA VAL A 132 -6.13 1.53 4.25
C VAL A 132 -5.89 1.95 2.81
N TYR A 133 -4.67 2.33 2.45
CA TYR A 133 -4.36 2.79 1.09
C TYR A 133 -4.50 1.70 0.04
N LYS A 134 -4.16 0.45 0.38
CA LYS A 134 -4.37 -0.68 -0.53
C LYS A 134 -5.84 -0.90 -0.87
N HIS A 135 -6.77 -0.65 0.06
CA HIS A 135 -8.20 -0.87 -0.12
C HIS A 135 -8.94 0.35 -0.67
N PHE A 136 -8.69 1.54 -0.10
CA PHE A 136 -9.44 2.76 -0.38
C PHE A 136 -8.71 3.72 -1.34
N GLY A 137 -7.43 3.49 -1.66
CA GLY A 137 -6.57 4.40 -2.41
C GLY A 137 -6.05 5.56 -1.56
N HIS A 138 -5.12 6.33 -2.12
CA HIS A 138 -4.38 7.36 -1.41
C HIS A 138 -5.16 8.68 -1.22
N SER A 139 -6.30 8.85 -1.89
CA SER A 139 -7.16 10.03 -1.70
C SER A 139 -8.09 9.90 -0.49
N ALA A 140 -8.15 8.74 0.19
CA ALA A 140 -8.86 8.57 1.44
C ALA A 140 -8.11 9.28 2.59
N ARG A 141 -8.87 9.85 3.53
CA ARG A 141 -8.31 10.45 4.75
C ARG A 141 -8.14 9.37 5.82
N ALA A 142 -6.93 8.88 5.99
CA ALA A 142 -6.59 7.93 7.03
C ALA A 142 -6.54 8.64 8.40
N LEU A 143 -7.24 8.09 9.40
CA LEU A 143 -7.31 8.60 10.78
C LEU A 143 -6.57 7.62 11.70
N SER A 144 -5.42 8.04 12.21
CA SER A 144 -4.62 7.25 13.15
C SER A 144 -5.25 7.27 14.53
N LEU A 145 -5.60 6.09 15.06
CA LEU A 145 -6.25 5.90 16.36
C LEU A 145 -5.37 5.04 17.27
N ALA A 146 -5.45 5.28 18.58
CA ALA A 146 -4.50 4.68 19.52
C ALA A 146 -4.78 3.19 19.81
N SER A 147 -6.00 2.73 19.57
CA SER A 147 -6.41 1.35 19.86
C SER A 147 -7.44 0.83 18.86
N ILE A 148 -7.59 -0.49 18.81
CA ILE A 148 -8.67 -1.16 18.05
C ILE A 148 -10.03 -0.71 18.57
N ASP A 149 -10.19 -0.52 19.89
CA ASP A 149 -11.44 -0.04 20.49
C ASP A 149 -11.83 1.34 19.98
N GLU A 150 -10.87 2.25 19.86
CA GLU A 150 -11.11 3.56 19.27
C GLU A 150 -11.50 3.47 17.78
N VAL A 151 -10.92 2.55 17.02
CA VAL A 151 -11.33 2.36 15.61
C VAL A 151 -12.80 1.96 15.53
N PHE A 152 -13.24 1.00 16.35
CA PHE A 152 -14.65 0.62 16.42
C PHE A 152 -15.53 1.79 16.87
N HIS A 153 -15.14 2.49 17.94
CA HIS A 153 -15.89 3.61 18.48
C HIS A 153 -16.08 4.75 17.47
N GLU A 154 -15.01 5.16 16.77
CA GLU A 154 -15.07 6.26 15.79
C GLU A 154 -15.98 5.92 14.59
N VAL A 155 -16.02 4.64 14.18
CA VAL A 155 -16.94 4.19 13.12
C VAL A 155 -18.37 4.11 13.65
N GLU A 156 -18.60 3.62 14.86
CA GLU A 156 -19.92 3.56 15.50
C GLU A 156 -20.51 4.96 15.68
N ALA A 157 -19.68 5.91 16.14
CA ALA A 157 -20.07 7.31 16.34
C ALA A 157 -20.28 8.08 15.03
N GLY A 158 -19.81 7.57 13.88
CA GLY A 158 -19.92 8.23 12.59
C GLY A 158 -18.86 9.29 12.33
N HIS A 159 -17.83 9.38 13.13
CA HIS A 159 -16.68 10.25 12.90
C HIS A 159 -15.74 9.71 11.82
N ALA A 160 -15.67 8.37 11.71
CA ALA A 160 -15.09 7.66 10.57
C ALA A 160 -16.17 6.95 9.76
N ASP A 161 -16.00 6.88 8.44
CA ASP A 161 -16.91 6.18 7.54
C ASP A 161 -16.71 4.67 7.63
N PHE A 162 -15.45 4.25 7.67
CA PHE A 162 -15.01 2.85 7.82
C PHE A 162 -13.84 2.75 8.78
N GLY A 163 -13.56 1.52 9.24
CA GLY A 163 -12.37 1.18 10.00
C GLY A 163 -11.60 0.05 9.34
N VAL A 164 -10.27 0.04 9.49
CA VAL A 164 -9.40 -1.06 9.07
C VAL A 164 -8.68 -1.60 10.29
N VAL A 165 -8.98 -2.86 10.64
CA VAL A 165 -8.45 -3.52 11.84
C VAL A 165 -7.78 -4.85 11.49
N PRO A 166 -6.62 -5.18 12.10
CA PRO A 166 -5.96 -6.46 11.89
C PRO A 166 -6.79 -7.59 12.51
N ILE A 167 -6.92 -8.73 11.81
CA ILE A 167 -7.63 -9.91 12.32
C ILE A 167 -6.69 -11.10 12.51
N GLU A 168 -5.68 -11.24 11.67
CA GLU A 168 -4.77 -12.37 11.67
C GLU A 168 -3.42 -11.99 11.04
N ASN A 169 -2.34 -12.47 11.60
CA ASN A 169 -1.01 -12.46 10.99
C ASN A 169 -0.52 -13.89 10.84
N SER A 170 0.05 -14.26 9.69
CA SER A 170 0.50 -15.63 9.39
C SER A 170 1.59 -16.14 10.33
N THR A 171 2.30 -15.26 11.03
CA THR A 171 3.37 -15.60 11.96
C THR A 171 2.91 -15.57 13.42
N GLU A 172 2.04 -14.60 13.77
CA GLU A 172 1.59 -14.33 15.16
C GLU A 172 0.23 -14.96 15.47
N GLY A 173 -0.53 -15.34 14.44
CA GLY A 173 -1.88 -15.88 14.60
C GLY A 173 -2.96 -14.81 14.69
N SER A 174 -4.08 -15.16 15.33
CA SER A 174 -5.28 -14.34 15.38
C SER A 174 -5.15 -13.17 16.36
N VAL A 175 -5.72 -12.01 15.97
CA VAL A 175 -5.84 -10.84 16.84
C VAL A 175 -7.13 -10.94 17.65
N ASN A 176 -7.06 -11.63 18.79
CA ASN A 176 -8.23 -11.92 19.64
C ASN A 176 -9.01 -10.66 20.02
N HIS A 177 -8.31 -9.55 20.27
CA HIS A 177 -8.95 -8.29 20.63
C HIS A 177 -9.94 -7.79 19.54
N THR A 178 -9.60 -7.93 18.28
CA THR A 178 -10.52 -7.60 17.18
C THR A 178 -11.73 -8.54 17.15
N LEU A 179 -11.51 -9.85 17.39
CA LEU A 179 -12.59 -10.84 17.44
C LEU A 179 -13.57 -10.54 18.58
N ASP A 180 -13.06 -10.21 19.77
CA ASP A 180 -13.86 -9.89 20.94
C ASP A 180 -14.75 -8.66 20.72
N ARG A 181 -14.26 -7.66 19.98
CA ARG A 181 -15.03 -6.46 19.64
C ARG A 181 -16.27 -6.77 18.80
N PHE A 182 -16.23 -7.74 17.92
CA PHE A 182 -17.41 -8.16 17.13
C PHE A 182 -18.53 -8.77 17.95
N LEU A 183 -18.26 -9.25 19.17
CA LEU A 183 -19.29 -9.78 20.06
C LEU A 183 -20.23 -8.69 20.60
N THR A 184 -19.76 -7.45 20.65
CA THR A 184 -20.48 -6.32 21.27
C THR A 184 -20.80 -5.17 20.31
N SER A 185 -20.09 -5.09 19.18
CA SER A 185 -20.24 -4.01 18.20
C SER A 185 -21.36 -4.31 17.20
N PRO A 186 -22.17 -3.30 16.82
CA PRO A 186 -23.17 -3.43 15.75
C PRO A 186 -22.56 -3.31 14.34
N LEU A 187 -21.26 -3.04 14.23
CA LEU A 187 -20.59 -2.87 12.95
C LEU A 187 -20.56 -4.18 12.15
N GLN A 188 -20.52 -4.04 10.83
CA GLN A 188 -20.45 -5.15 9.91
C GLN A 188 -19.11 -5.19 9.19
N ILE A 189 -18.70 -6.39 8.78
CA ILE A 189 -17.54 -6.58 7.90
C ILE A 189 -17.99 -6.23 6.47
N CYS A 190 -17.39 -5.16 5.92
CA CYS A 190 -17.66 -4.65 4.58
C CYS A 190 -16.64 -5.12 3.55
N GLY A 191 -15.49 -5.64 4.00
CA GLY A 191 -14.43 -6.11 3.13
C GLY A 191 -13.26 -6.72 3.88
N GLU A 192 -12.31 -7.22 3.11
CA GLU A 192 -11.08 -7.82 3.62
C GLU A 192 -9.89 -7.29 2.82
N VAL A 193 -8.77 -7.11 3.50
CA VAL A 193 -7.49 -6.73 2.88
C VAL A 193 -6.42 -7.70 3.36
N GLU A 194 -5.85 -8.46 2.45
CA GLU A 194 -4.65 -9.22 2.72
C GLU A 194 -3.43 -8.38 2.31
N LEU A 195 -2.49 -8.16 3.23
CA LEU A 195 -1.28 -7.39 2.99
C LEU A 195 -0.06 -8.27 3.24
N ARG A 196 0.76 -8.47 2.21
CA ARG A 196 2.09 -9.05 2.38
C ARG A 196 2.96 -8.07 3.16
N ILE A 197 3.54 -8.53 4.25
CA ILE A 197 4.40 -7.73 5.13
C ILE A 197 5.82 -7.76 4.56
N ARG A 198 6.26 -6.62 4.04
CA ARG A 198 7.60 -6.39 3.52
C ARG A 198 8.36 -5.51 4.49
N GLN A 199 9.52 -5.98 4.90
CA GLN A 199 10.39 -5.23 5.81
C GLN A 199 11.49 -4.56 4.99
N ASN A 200 11.56 -3.24 5.08
CA ASN A 200 12.57 -2.45 4.39
C ASN A 200 13.49 -1.77 5.40
N LEU A 201 14.78 -1.80 5.14
CA LEU A 201 15.73 -0.96 5.86
C LEU A 201 15.72 0.45 5.27
N MET A 202 15.49 1.45 6.10
CA MET A 202 15.33 2.83 5.66
C MET A 202 16.04 3.83 6.57
N GLY A 203 16.38 4.99 6.03
CA GLY A 203 17.04 6.05 6.78
C GLY A 203 17.40 7.25 5.90
N ARG A 204 18.04 8.26 6.51
CA ARG A 204 18.50 9.48 5.82
C ARG A 204 19.95 9.41 5.33
N MET A 205 20.62 8.28 5.45
CA MET A 205 21.96 8.04 4.96
C MET A 205 21.96 7.50 3.52
N LYS A 206 23.12 7.55 2.85
CA LYS A 206 23.29 7.07 1.47
C LYS A 206 23.96 5.69 1.38
N SER A 207 24.51 5.19 2.48
CA SER A 207 25.27 3.94 2.51
C SER A 207 25.00 3.17 3.80
N LEU A 208 24.97 1.84 3.71
CA LEU A 208 24.86 0.95 4.88
C LEU A 208 26.01 1.16 5.89
N ARG A 209 27.19 1.61 5.42
CA ARG A 209 28.37 1.87 6.27
C ARG A 209 28.18 3.04 7.24
N GLU A 210 27.23 3.92 7.00
CA GLU A 210 26.92 5.06 7.86
C GLU A 210 25.99 4.69 9.02
N ILE A 211 25.40 3.46 8.97
CA ILE A 211 24.46 2.98 9.98
C ILE A 211 25.24 2.59 11.24
N LYS A 212 24.85 3.16 12.36
CA LYS A 212 25.38 2.83 13.70
C LYS A 212 24.34 2.05 14.52
N ARG A 213 23.06 2.29 14.27
CA ARG A 213 21.93 1.69 14.99
C ARG A 213 20.80 1.34 14.01
N VAL A 214 20.13 0.24 14.30
CA VAL A 214 18.89 -0.16 13.61
C VAL A 214 17.79 -0.28 14.64
N CYS A 215 16.72 0.49 14.46
CA CYS A 215 15.55 0.51 15.30
C CYS A 215 14.38 -0.21 14.61
N SER A 216 13.60 -0.98 15.35
CA SER A 216 12.32 -1.52 14.88
C SER A 216 11.52 -2.16 16.03
N HIS A 217 10.29 -2.53 15.76
CA HIS A 217 9.53 -3.40 16.65
C HIS A 217 10.26 -4.74 16.83
N PRO A 218 10.29 -5.34 18.04
CA PRO A 218 11.00 -6.59 18.31
C PRO A 218 10.71 -7.71 17.30
N GLN A 219 9.46 -7.84 16.88
CA GLN A 219 9.02 -8.80 15.88
C GLN A 219 9.70 -8.57 14.52
N SER A 220 9.77 -7.34 14.03
CA SER A 220 10.40 -7.01 12.75
C SER A 220 11.92 -7.22 12.80
N LEU A 221 12.57 -6.93 13.93
CA LEU A 221 13.98 -7.27 14.17
C LEU A 221 14.20 -8.80 14.10
N ALA A 222 13.29 -9.59 14.70
CA ALA A 222 13.36 -11.03 14.66
C ALA A 222 13.15 -11.60 13.24
N GLN A 223 12.24 -11.00 12.46
CA GLN A 223 11.95 -11.38 11.07
C GLN A 223 13.08 -11.06 10.08
N CYS A 224 13.98 -10.13 10.42
CA CYS A 224 15.13 -9.73 9.59
C CYS A 224 16.48 -10.15 10.18
N ARG A 225 16.47 -11.06 11.16
CA ARG A 225 17.66 -11.41 11.97
C ARG A 225 18.82 -11.95 11.14
N GLN A 226 18.55 -12.83 10.19
CA GLN A 226 19.58 -13.42 9.35
C GLN A 226 20.19 -12.35 8.44
N TRP A 227 19.36 -11.56 7.77
CA TRP A 227 19.82 -10.49 6.91
C TRP A 227 20.67 -9.46 7.66
N LEU A 228 20.25 -9.05 8.87
CA LEU A 228 21.00 -8.11 9.72
C LEU A 228 22.37 -8.68 10.11
N LYS A 229 22.43 -9.95 10.49
CA LYS A 229 23.69 -10.60 10.85
C LYS A 229 24.68 -10.69 9.67
N GLU A 230 24.19 -10.83 8.44
CA GLU A 230 25.03 -10.95 7.25
C GLU A 230 25.52 -9.60 6.75
N HIS A 231 24.72 -8.54 6.86
CA HIS A 231 25.00 -7.23 6.25
C HIS A 231 25.41 -6.14 7.25
N LEU A 232 24.99 -6.27 8.51
CA LEU A 232 25.19 -5.28 9.57
C LEU A 232 25.54 -5.96 10.91
N PRO A 233 26.60 -6.79 10.97
CA PRO A 233 26.90 -7.62 12.15
C PRO A 233 27.26 -6.82 13.40
N ASP A 234 27.85 -5.62 13.24
CA ASP A 234 28.39 -4.79 14.33
C ASP A 234 27.46 -3.63 14.73
N VAL A 235 26.24 -3.58 14.16
CA VAL A 235 25.30 -2.49 14.39
C VAL A 235 24.45 -2.76 15.62
N GLU A 236 24.24 -1.74 16.45
CA GLU A 236 23.35 -1.79 17.61
C GLU A 236 21.89 -1.96 17.18
N LEU A 237 21.19 -2.95 17.73
CA LEU A 237 19.77 -3.20 17.48
C LEU A 237 18.95 -2.67 18.66
N ILE A 238 18.00 -1.78 18.38
CA ILE A 238 17.16 -1.12 19.39
C ILE A 238 15.70 -1.47 19.14
N ALA A 239 15.05 -2.00 20.16
CA ALA A 239 13.63 -2.30 20.14
C ALA A 239 12.80 -1.04 20.41
N GLU A 240 11.80 -0.80 19.55
CA GLU A 240 10.84 0.29 19.67
C GLU A 240 9.41 -0.26 19.80
N SER A 241 8.50 0.59 20.28
CA SER A 241 7.09 0.24 20.47
C SER A 241 6.36 -0.09 19.16
N SER A 242 6.86 0.44 18.03
CA SER A 242 6.32 0.17 16.69
C SER A 242 7.37 0.44 15.61
N ASN A 243 7.14 -0.11 14.40
CA ASN A 243 7.96 0.19 13.22
C ASN A 243 7.89 1.67 12.82
N ALA A 244 6.73 2.29 13.03
CA ALA A 244 6.53 3.71 12.75
C ALA A 244 7.32 4.60 13.73
N GLU A 245 7.38 4.24 15.02
CA GLU A 245 8.22 4.95 15.99
C GLU A 245 9.70 4.81 15.66
N ALA A 246 10.12 3.63 15.24
CA ALA A 246 11.47 3.41 14.72
C ALA A 246 11.79 4.28 13.51
N ALA A 247 10.85 4.41 12.56
CA ALA A 247 11.01 5.27 11.39
C ALA A 247 11.08 6.75 11.78
N ARG A 248 10.25 7.20 12.73
CA ARG A 248 10.31 8.56 13.29
C ARG A 248 11.71 8.85 13.89
N ARG A 249 12.21 7.89 14.66
CA ARG A 249 13.56 8.00 15.27
C ARG A 249 14.67 8.04 14.22
N ALA A 250 14.58 7.20 13.17
CA ALA A 250 15.54 7.22 12.06
C ALA A 250 15.52 8.55 11.27
N ARG A 251 14.36 9.24 11.22
CA ARG A 251 14.25 10.59 10.67
C ARG A 251 15.03 11.61 11.51
N ASP A 252 14.92 11.53 12.82
CA ASP A 252 15.39 12.56 13.76
C ASP A 252 16.84 12.35 14.20
N GLU A 253 17.36 11.11 14.25
CA GLU A 253 18.67 10.76 14.76
C GLU A 253 19.65 10.34 13.65
N LYS A 254 20.80 11.04 13.54
CA LYS A 254 21.86 10.69 12.59
C LYS A 254 22.46 9.31 12.89
N GLY A 255 22.73 8.54 11.84
CA GLY A 255 23.32 7.20 11.94
C GLY A 255 22.32 6.15 12.42
N THR A 256 21.05 6.47 12.54
CA THR A 256 19.98 5.54 12.89
C THR A 256 19.20 5.17 11.63
N ALA A 257 19.02 3.86 11.39
CA ALA A 257 18.15 3.30 10.38
C ALA A 257 16.95 2.63 11.07
N ALA A 258 15.85 2.50 10.34
CA ALA A 258 14.66 1.77 10.80
C ALA A 258 14.37 0.58 9.89
N ILE A 259 13.71 -0.43 10.45
CA ILE A 259 13.06 -1.48 9.67
C ILE A 259 11.56 -1.24 9.76
N ALA A 260 10.92 -1.01 8.60
CA ALA A 260 9.48 -0.73 8.53
C ALA A 260 8.92 -1.02 7.12
N GLY A 261 7.60 -0.89 6.98
CA GLY A 261 6.91 -0.93 5.69
C GLY A 261 7.18 0.31 4.82
N GLU A 262 6.93 0.21 3.53
CA GLU A 262 7.14 1.29 2.55
C GLU A 262 6.40 2.59 2.92
N THR A 263 5.17 2.48 3.43
CA THR A 263 4.38 3.65 3.89
C THR A 263 5.11 4.46 4.97
N ALA A 264 5.92 3.83 5.83
CA ALA A 264 6.72 4.56 6.80
C ALA A 264 7.82 5.41 6.14
N ALA A 265 8.41 4.91 5.04
CA ALA A 265 9.40 5.69 4.29
C ALA A 265 8.78 6.96 3.70
N GLU A 266 7.56 6.87 3.17
CA GLU A 266 6.82 8.01 2.62
C GLU A 266 6.43 9.01 3.71
N VAL A 267 5.82 8.53 4.82
CA VAL A 267 5.34 9.37 5.92
C VAL A 267 6.48 10.13 6.62
N TYR A 268 7.63 9.47 6.81
CA TYR A 268 8.75 10.06 7.56
C TYR A 268 9.87 10.61 6.67
N ASP A 269 9.68 10.67 5.34
CA ASP A 269 10.66 11.18 4.37
C ASP A 269 12.02 10.47 4.52
N LEU A 270 11.99 9.13 4.44
CA LEU A 270 13.15 8.26 4.53
C LEU A 270 13.43 7.58 3.19
N SER A 271 14.70 7.38 2.89
CA SER A 271 15.11 6.58 1.74
C SER A 271 15.17 5.10 2.10
N ILE A 272 14.62 4.23 1.25
CA ILE A 272 14.80 2.79 1.37
C ILE A 272 16.24 2.45 0.94
N LEU A 273 17.03 1.95 1.89
CA LEU A 273 18.42 1.57 1.69
C LEU A 273 18.57 0.12 1.19
N SER A 274 17.68 -0.75 1.66
CA SER A 274 17.52 -2.12 1.19
C SER A 274 16.08 -2.55 1.34
N ALA A 275 15.50 -3.09 0.26
CA ALA A 275 14.13 -3.54 0.22
C ALA A 275 14.03 -5.05 0.50
N ASP A 276 12.87 -5.48 1.04
CA ASP A 276 12.49 -6.88 1.20
C ASP A 276 13.56 -7.68 1.99
N ILE A 277 13.93 -7.17 3.19
CA ILE A 277 14.99 -7.73 4.03
C ILE A 277 14.50 -8.80 5.01
N GLU A 278 13.21 -9.13 4.98
CA GLU A 278 12.65 -10.20 5.80
C GLU A 278 13.26 -11.57 5.42
N ASP A 279 13.58 -12.38 6.43
CA ASP A 279 14.16 -13.73 6.25
C ASP A 279 13.16 -14.70 5.60
N ARG A 280 11.85 -14.46 5.76
CA ARG A 280 10.75 -15.26 5.21
C ARG A 280 9.78 -14.38 4.41
N PRO A 281 9.62 -14.62 3.10
CA PRO A 281 8.83 -13.78 2.22
C PRO A 281 7.31 -14.03 2.26
N ASP A 282 6.86 -14.98 3.08
CA ASP A 282 5.48 -15.47 3.15
C ASP A 282 4.66 -14.84 4.29
N ASN A 283 5.22 -13.84 5.00
CA ASN A 283 4.48 -13.14 6.06
C ASN A 283 3.38 -12.27 5.47
N THR A 284 2.14 -12.55 5.86
CA THR A 284 0.95 -11.79 5.49
C THR A 284 0.14 -11.40 6.72
N THR A 285 -0.52 -10.26 6.65
CA THR A 285 -1.52 -9.84 7.64
C THR A 285 -2.85 -9.62 6.93
N ARG A 286 -3.89 -10.18 7.49
CA ARG A 286 -5.27 -9.97 7.07
C ARG A 286 -5.90 -8.89 7.93
N PHE A 287 -6.57 -7.96 7.27
CA PHE A 287 -7.31 -6.87 7.89
C PHE A 287 -8.77 -6.96 7.48
N LEU A 288 -9.66 -6.59 8.38
CA LEU A 288 -11.07 -6.42 8.08
C LEU A 288 -11.39 -4.94 7.90
N VAL A 289 -12.23 -4.67 6.92
CA VAL A 289 -12.88 -3.38 6.75
C VAL A 289 -14.21 -3.44 7.47
N ILE A 290 -14.41 -2.57 8.44
CA ILE A 290 -15.62 -2.50 9.26
C ILE A 290 -16.38 -1.22 8.95
N GLY A 291 -17.71 -1.29 8.96
CA GLY A 291 -18.59 -0.17 8.67
C GLY A 291 -19.95 -0.32 9.32
N ARG A 292 -20.71 0.77 9.34
CA ARG A 292 -22.11 0.74 9.79
C ARG A 292 -22.98 0.02 8.75
N ARG A 293 -24.07 -0.54 9.20
CA ARG A 293 -25.11 -1.11 8.30
C ARG A 293 -25.73 0.05 7.51
N THR A 294 -25.66 -0.01 6.18
CA THR A 294 -26.33 0.94 5.26
C THR A 294 -27.76 0.49 4.99
#